data_424b771815402e6d4425c9750c4cc482
#
_entry.id   424b771815402e6d4425c9750c4cc482
#
_cell.length_a   1.000
_cell.length_b   1.000
_cell.length_c   1.000
_cell.angle_alpha   90.00
_cell.angle_beta   90.00
_cell.angle_gamma   90.00
#
_symmetry.space_group_name_H-M   'P 1'
#
loop_
_entity.id
_entity.type
_entity.pdbx_description
1 polymer ?
#
loop_
_entity_poly.entity_id
_entity_poly.type
_entity_poly.pdbx_seq_one_letter_code
_entity_poly.pdbx_strand_id
1 'polypeptide(L)'
;MCIRDRYNAAQLEDVLRPRADRGIKIDALDEAVIPLCAALAAKEDGDARRALDLLRISVQQAEQSEVSLVGINHVRQAQNQLEFDQITPTIENLPLQQKLVLFSIIVNEKNGLSNISTGEVYGTYEMACNNAGERPLTSRRVSSLIRGLDMAGIITAKTTSRGRHGMSKRINTCLPPSFDALQVMRSAEPVMNGVVDARYRLQNRL
;
A
#
# COMPACT_ATOMS: atom_id res chain seq x y z
N MET A 1 -24.58 -11.67 15.01
CA MET A 1 -23.26 -11.19 14.51
C MET A 1 -22.21 -12.03 15.20
N CYS A 2 -21.62 -13.03 14.51
CA CYS A 2 -20.57 -13.83 15.09
C CYS A 2 -19.35 -12.93 15.24
N ILE A 3 -19.01 -12.58 16.47
CA ILE A 3 -17.71 -12.02 16.81
C ILE A 3 -16.72 -13.15 16.54
N ARG A 4 -16.03 -13.12 15.42
CA ARG A 4 -14.88 -13.99 15.17
C ARG A 4 -13.83 -13.52 16.17
N ASP A 5 -13.62 -14.28 17.23
CA ASP A 5 -12.56 -14.02 18.19
C ASP A 5 -11.24 -14.00 17.43
N ARG A 6 -10.58 -12.85 17.46
CA ARG A 6 -9.26 -12.68 16.87
C ARG A 6 -8.27 -13.44 17.73
N TYR A 7 -7.42 -14.23 17.11
CA TYR A 7 -6.36 -14.92 17.83
C TYR A 7 -5.33 -13.91 18.38
N ASN A 8 -4.92 -14.10 19.60
CA ASN A 8 -3.77 -13.39 20.14
C ASN A 8 -2.46 -14.03 19.67
N ALA A 9 -1.31 -13.36 19.92
CA ALA A 9 -0.01 -13.84 19.47
C ALA A 9 0.33 -15.25 19.99
N ALA A 10 0.05 -15.54 21.28
CA ALA A 10 0.33 -16.86 21.87
C ALA A 10 -0.48 -17.97 21.21
N GLN A 11 -1.77 -17.74 20.94
CA GLN A 11 -2.62 -18.69 20.24
C GLN A 11 -2.15 -18.92 18.80
N LEU A 12 -1.65 -17.87 18.13
CA LEU A 12 -1.09 -18.00 16.77
C LEU A 12 0.24 -18.79 16.79
N GLU A 13 1.07 -18.63 17.82
CA GLU A 13 2.25 -19.46 17.99
C GLU A 13 1.88 -20.93 18.13
N ASP A 14 0.88 -21.26 18.97
CA ASP A 14 0.36 -22.63 19.14
C ASP A 14 -0.18 -23.22 17.82
N VAL A 15 -0.69 -22.37 16.93
CA VAL A 15 -1.12 -22.77 15.59
C VAL A 15 0.06 -23.00 14.65
N LEU A 16 1.12 -22.17 14.73
CA LEU A 16 2.26 -22.22 13.82
C LEU A 16 3.24 -23.36 14.14
N ARG A 17 3.58 -23.57 15.43
CA ARG A 17 4.59 -24.56 15.87
C ARG A 17 4.36 -25.97 15.31
N PRO A 18 3.18 -26.62 15.48
CA PRO A 18 2.98 -27.96 14.96
C PRO A 18 3.03 -28.06 13.43
N ARG A 19 2.78 -26.94 12.74
CA ARG A 19 2.84 -26.91 11.28
C ARG A 19 4.27 -26.72 10.79
N ALA A 20 5.05 -25.89 11.48
CA ALA A 20 6.47 -25.74 11.24
C ALA A 20 7.22 -27.08 11.44
N ASP A 21 6.96 -27.76 12.56
CA ASP A 21 7.58 -29.06 12.90
C ASP A 21 7.32 -30.16 11.85
N ARG A 22 6.16 -30.07 11.17
CA ARG A 22 5.79 -31.05 10.13
C ARG A 22 6.28 -30.69 8.74
N GLY A 23 6.43 -29.41 8.45
CA GLY A 23 6.66 -28.91 7.10
C GLY A 23 8.06 -28.34 6.85
N ILE A 24 8.83 -28.04 7.88
CA ILE A 24 10.14 -27.40 7.79
C ILE A 24 11.20 -28.30 8.40
N LYS A 25 12.39 -28.31 7.81
CA LYS A 25 13.51 -29.09 8.32
C LYS A 25 13.89 -28.65 9.74
N ILE A 26 14.29 -29.61 10.56
CA ILE A 26 14.84 -29.36 11.90
C ILE A 26 16.03 -28.38 11.75
N ASP A 27 16.11 -27.39 12.62
CA ASP A 27 17.14 -26.34 12.66
C ASP A 27 17.17 -25.36 11.45
N ALA A 28 16.14 -25.38 10.59
CA ALA A 28 16.03 -24.42 9.49
C ALA A 28 15.31 -23.10 9.86
N LEU A 29 14.78 -22.98 11.08
CA LEU A 29 14.11 -21.78 11.59
C LEU A 29 14.88 -21.20 12.77
N ASP A 30 15.14 -19.90 12.73
CA ASP A 30 15.54 -19.12 13.90
C ASP A 30 14.40 -19.11 14.92
N GLU A 31 14.72 -19.20 16.22
CA GLU A 31 13.74 -19.26 17.32
C GLU A 31 12.77 -18.05 17.33
N ALA A 32 13.20 -16.90 16.81
CA ALA A 32 12.41 -15.66 16.74
C ALA A 32 11.39 -15.64 15.59
N VAL A 33 11.47 -16.52 14.60
CA VAL A 33 10.63 -16.49 13.38
C VAL A 33 9.16 -16.73 13.71
N ILE A 34 8.85 -17.79 14.44
CA ILE A 34 7.46 -18.13 14.78
C ILE A 34 6.82 -17.07 15.67
N PRO A 35 7.47 -16.59 16.78
CA PRO A 35 6.92 -15.51 17.57
C PRO A 35 6.70 -14.23 16.78
N LEU A 36 7.61 -13.88 15.86
CA LEU A 36 7.47 -12.68 15.03
C LEU A 36 6.30 -12.79 14.04
N CYS A 37 6.15 -13.92 13.35
CA CYS A 37 4.99 -14.16 12.47
C CYS A 37 3.67 -14.06 13.23
N ALA A 38 3.60 -14.64 14.43
CA ALA A 38 2.43 -14.59 15.29
C ALA A 38 2.12 -13.17 15.77
N ALA A 39 3.15 -12.42 16.21
CA ALA A 39 2.99 -11.04 16.67
C ALA A 39 2.52 -10.10 15.54
N LEU A 40 3.08 -10.23 14.33
CA LEU A 40 2.68 -9.43 13.17
C LEU A 40 1.23 -9.72 12.77
N ALA A 41 0.83 -10.99 12.67
CA ALA A 41 -0.53 -11.35 12.33
C ALA A 41 -1.54 -10.94 13.42
N ALA A 42 -1.19 -11.05 14.70
CA ALA A 42 -2.05 -10.59 15.81
C ALA A 42 -2.25 -9.07 15.81
N LYS A 43 -1.23 -8.31 15.42
CA LYS A 43 -1.31 -6.84 15.33
C LYS A 43 -2.25 -6.37 14.21
N GLU A 44 -2.33 -7.10 13.11
CA GLU A 44 -3.23 -6.77 11.99
C GLU A 44 -4.67 -7.19 12.33
N ASP A 45 -5.02 -8.42 12.03
CA ASP A 45 -6.40 -8.92 12.15
C ASP A 45 -6.53 -10.14 13.07
N GLY A 46 -5.45 -10.67 13.60
CA GLY A 46 -5.45 -11.90 14.39
C GLY A 46 -5.89 -13.13 13.59
N ASP A 47 -5.61 -13.16 12.27
CA ASP A 47 -5.99 -14.25 11.38
C ASP A 47 -4.85 -15.29 11.31
N ALA A 48 -5.20 -16.54 11.61
CA ALA A 48 -4.27 -17.66 11.52
C ALA A 48 -3.77 -17.92 10.08
N ARG A 49 -4.56 -17.61 9.06
CA ARG A 49 -4.15 -17.74 7.66
C ARG A 49 -3.02 -16.76 7.35
N ARG A 50 -3.16 -15.51 7.81
CA ARG A 50 -2.11 -14.50 7.65
C ARG A 50 -0.79 -14.93 8.32
N ALA A 51 -0.86 -15.49 9.53
CA ALA A 51 0.31 -16.02 10.24
C ALA A 51 1.00 -17.14 9.46
N LEU A 52 0.21 -18.06 8.90
CA LEU A 52 0.72 -19.15 8.07
C LEU A 52 1.33 -18.66 6.75
N ASP A 53 0.72 -17.69 6.10
CA ASP A 53 1.25 -17.11 4.87
C ASP A 53 2.57 -16.38 5.12
N LEU A 54 2.69 -15.64 6.23
CA LEU A 54 3.97 -15.04 6.65
C LEU A 54 5.06 -16.09 6.80
N LEU A 55 4.79 -17.18 7.52
CA LEU A 55 5.75 -18.26 7.72
C LEU A 55 6.11 -18.91 6.39
N ARG A 56 5.12 -19.27 5.56
CA ARG A 56 5.32 -19.93 4.26
C ARG A 56 6.19 -19.09 3.34
N ILE A 57 5.86 -17.78 3.19
CA ILE A 57 6.62 -16.89 2.31
C ILE A 57 8.02 -16.64 2.87
N SER A 58 8.19 -16.58 4.21
CA SER A 58 9.52 -16.42 4.82
C SER A 58 10.44 -17.62 4.48
N VAL A 59 9.90 -18.82 4.51
CA VAL A 59 10.64 -20.04 4.09
C VAL A 59 10.97 -19.97 2.60
N GLN A 60 10.00 -19.62 1.77
CA GLN A 60 10.20 -19.49 0.33
C GLN A 60 11.26 -18.42 -0.03
N GLN A 61 11.30 -17.30 0.69
CA GLN A 61 12.34 -16.28 0.52
C GLN A 61 13.74 -16.80 0.89
N ALA A 62 13.85 -17.57 1.97
CA ALA A 62 15.12 -18.19 2.35
C ALA A 62 15.59 -19.23 1.32
N GLU A 63 14.68 -20.04 0.80
CA GLU A 63 14.98 -21.01 -0.27
C GLU A 63 15.43 -20.31 -1.55
N GLN A 64 14.76 -19.24 -1.97
CA GLN A 64 15.16 -18.45 -3.15
C GLN A 64 16.52 -17.77 -2.99
N SER A 65 16.89 -17.43 -1.76
CA SER A 65 18.19 -16.84 -1.42
C SER A 65 19.29 -17.89 -1.17
N GLU A 66 18.97 -19.18 -1.32
CA GLU A 66 19.86 -20.31 -1.04
C GLU A 66 20.44 -20.30 0.39
N VAL A 67 19.66 -19.75 1.36
CA VAL A 67 20.04 -19.67 2.77
C VAL A 67 19.39 -20.82 3.53
N SER A 68 20.19 -21.54 4.32
CA SER A 68 19.72 -22.71 5.08
C SER A 68 18.90 -22.36 6.32
N LEU A 69 19.02 -21.14 6.84
CA LEU A 69 18.34 -20.67 8.06
C LEU A 69 17.37 -19.53 7.73
N VAL A 70 16.10 -19.74 8.03
CA VAL A 70 15.07 -18.69 7.95
C VAL A 70 15.20 -17.76 9.15
N GLY A 71 15.50 -16.50 8.92
CA GLY A 71 15.66 -15.51 9.98
C GLY A 71 14.63 -14.37 9.90
N ILE A 72 14.71 -13.43 10.83
CA ILE A 72 13.83 -12.26 10.97
C ILE A 72 13.72 -11.43 9.66
N ASN A 73 14.81 -11.32 8.91
CA ASN A 73 14.82 -10.57 7.65
C ASN A 73 13.88 -11.17 6.61
N HIS A 74 13.81 -12.50 6.52
CA HIS A 74 12.89 -13.19 5.61
C HIS A 74 11.42 -12.96 6.00
N VAL A 75 11.12 -12.88 7.32
CA VAL A 75 9.77 -12.54 7.80
C VAL A 75 9.38 -11.12 7.42
N ARG A 76 10.31 -10.16 7.51
CA ARG A 76 10.04 -8.77 7.09
C ARG A 76 9.85 -8.65 5.58
N GLN A 77 10.62 -9.37 4.79
CA GLN A 77 10.43 -9.44 3.34
C GLN A 77 9.09 -10.08 2.98
N ALA A 78 8.71 -11.17 3.67
CA ALA A 78 7.40 -11.80 3.51
C ALA A 78 6.24 -10.86 3.86
N GLN A 79 6.37 -10.07 4.92
CA GLN A 79 5.38 -9.06 5.28
C GLN A 79 5.21 -8.02 4.16
N ASN A 80 6.30 -7.45 3.67
CA ASN A 80 6.27 -6.49 2.57
C ASN A 80 5.63 -7.09 1.31
N GLN A 81 5.97 -8.34 0.97
CA GLN A 81 5.39 -9.03 -0.17
C GLN A 81 3.87 -9.20 -0.02
N LEU A 82 3.40 -9.65 1.14
CA LEU A 82 1.97 -9.79 1.41
C LEU A 82 1.21 -8.46 1.35
N GLU A 83 1.83 -7.36 1.82
CA GLU A 83 1.26 -6.02 1.68
C GLU A 83 1.18 -5.61 0.20
N PHE A 84 2.22 -5.89 -0.60
CA PHE A 84 2.24 -5.59 -2.03
C PHE A 84 1.20 -6.40 -2.81
N ASP A 85 1.06 -7.70 -2.48
CA ASP A 85 0.08 -8.60 -3.09
C ASP A 85 -1.38 -8.16 -2.84
N GLN A 86 -1.63 -7.42 -1.75
CA GLN A 86 -2.95 -6.84 -1.47
C GLN A 86 -3.16 -5.49 -2.18
N ILE A 87 -2.14 -4.64 -2.25
CA ILE A 87 -2.24 -3.29 -2.80
C ILE A 87 -2.24 -3.33 -4.34
N THR A 88 -1.41 -4.18 -4.94
CA THR A 88 -1.23 -4.26 -6.39
C THR A 88 -2.56 -4.45 -7.15
N PRO A 89 -3.40 -5.47 -6.86
CA PRO A 89 -4.66 -5.65 -7.57
C PRO A 89 -5.62 -4.48 -7.36
N THR A 90 -5.56 -3.84 -6.19
CA THR A 90 -6.41 -2.68 -5.91
C THR A 90 -6.05 -1.51 -6.84
N ILE A 91 -4.76 -1.24 -7.07
CA ILE A 91 -4.31 -0.17 -7.97
C ILE A 91 -4.53 -0.55 -9.44
N GLU A 92 -4.26 -1.80 -9.83
CA GLU A 92 -4.47 -2.30 -11.19
C GLU A 92 -5.91 -2.14 -11.65
N ASN A 93 -6.87 -2.42 -10.75
CA ASN A 93 -8.30 -2.36 -11.04
C ASN A 93 -8.92 -0.95 -10.88
N LEU A 94 -8.15 0.08 -10.50
CA LEU A 94 -8.66 1.45 -10.47
C LEU A 94 -9.04 1.90 -11.90
N PRO A 95 -10.16 2.61 -12.07
CA PRO A 95 -10.45 3.33 -13.31
C PRO A 95 -9.36 4.35 -13.65
N LEU A 96 -9.10 4.60 -14.94
CA LEU A 96 -8.05 5.50 -15.41
C LEU A 96 -8.06 6.86 -14.69
N GLN A 97 -9.22 7.47 -14.54
CA GLN A 97 -9.35 8.76 -13.86
C GLN A 97 -8.93 8.72 -12.36
N GLN A 98 -9.14 7.59 -11.68
CA GLN A 98 -8.64 7.40 -10.32
C GLN A 98 -7.12 7.16 -10.29
N LYS A 99 -6.58 6.43 -11.26
CA LYS A 99 -5.12 6.26 -11.44
C LYS A 99 -4.44 7.62 -11.64
N LEU A 100 -5.01 8.51 -12.47
CA LEU A 100 -4.49 9.86 -12.70
C LEU A 100 -4.53 10.73 -11.42
N VAL A 101 -5.58 10.60 -10.61
CA VAL A 101 -5.67 11.30 -9.31
C VAL A 101 -4.63 10.73 -8.33
N LEU A 102 -4.50 9.41 -8.21
CA LEU A 102 -3.50 8.78 -7.34
C LEU A 102 -2.08 9.14 -7.78
N PHE A 103 -1.81 9.08 -9.08
CA PHE A 103 -0.56 9.54 -9.68
C PHE A 103 -0.22 10.98 -9.26
N SER A 104 -1.20 11.88 -9.34
CA SER A 104 -1.02 13.29 -8.98
C SER A 104 -0.66 13.49 -7.50
N ILE A 105 -1.23 12.67 -6.62
CA ILE A 105 -0.88 12.68 -5.19
C ILE A 105 0.57 12.20 -5.00
N ILE A 106 0.95 11.07 -5.61
CA ILE A 106 2.30 10.49 -5.50
C ILE A 106 3.36 11.46 -6.04
N VAL A 107 3.11 12.10 -7.18
CA VAL A 107 4.05 13.08 -7.78
C VAL A 107 4.22 14.29 -6.86
N ASN A 108 3.14 14.80 -6.27
CA ASN A 108 3.24 15.91 -5.32
C ASN A 108 4.07 15.53 -4.09
N GLU A 109 3.91 14.31 -3.55
CA GLU A 109 4.74 13.82 -2.44
C GLU A 109 6.21 13.64 -2.83
N LYS A 110 6.49 13.04 -4.01
CA LYS A 110 7.86 12.89 -4.53
C LYS A 110 8.56 14.23 -4.75
N ASN A 111 7.80 15.29 -5.02
CA ASN A 111 8.30 16.66 -5.11
C ASN A 111 8.37 17.38 -3.74
N GLY A 112 8.24 16.65 -2.64
CA GLY A 112 8.45 17.17 -1.28
C GLY A 112 7.23 17.82 -0.64
N LEU A 113 6.05 17.76 -1.27
CA LEU A 113 4.82 18.24 -0.64
C LEU A 113 4.30 17.21 0.37
N SER A 114 3.93 17.68 1.55
CA SER A 114 3.21 16.92 2.57
C SER A 114 1.87 17.57 2.87
N ASN A 115 0.90 16.77 3.31
CA ASN A 115 -0.45 17.29 3.59
C ASN A 115 -1.06 18.04 2.41
N ILE A 116 -1.05 17.40 1.26
CA ILE A 116 -1.43 17.96 -0.04
C ILE A 116 -2.91 18.39 0.00
N SER A 117 -3.19 19.57 -0.48
CA SER A 117 -4.57 20.06 -0.60
C SER A 117 -5.26 19.53 -1.86
N THR A 118 -6.58 19.49 -1.87
CA THR A 118 -7.36 19.10 -3.06
C THR A 118 -7.02 19.97 -4.29
N GLY A 119 -6.71 21.27 -4.08
CA GLY A 119 -6.32 22.19 -5.17
C GLY A 119 -4.97 21.81 -5.79
N GLU A 120 -3.97 21.47 -4.97
CA GLU A 120 -2.65 21.01 -5.45
C GLU A 120 -2.78 19.68 -6.23
N VAL A 121 -3.59 18.75 -5.72
CA VAL A 121 -3.89 17.50 -6.45
C VAL A 121 -4.56 17.81 -7.78
N TYR A 122 -5.53 18.75 -7.80
CA TYR A 122 -6.27 19.09 -9.00
C TYR A 122 -5.38 19.70 -10.09
N GLY A 123 -4.47 20.62 -9.72
CA GLY A 123 -3.53 21.22 -10.68
C GLY A 123 -2.60 20.19 -11.33
N THR A 124 -2.05 19.25 -10.54
CA THR A 124 -1.21 18.17 -11.08
C THR A 124 -2.05 17.17 -11.90
N TYR A 125 -3.29 16.91 -11.49
CA TYR A 125 -4.22 16.03 -12.21
C TYR A 125 -4.58 16.60 -13.60
N GLU A 126 -4.82 17.93 -13.74
CA GLU A 126 -5.08 18.53 -15.05
C GLU A 126 -3.90 18.32 -16.00
N MET A 127 -2.67 18.50 -15.50
CA MET A 127 -1.46 18.23 -16.30
C MET A 127 -1.36 16.73 -16.68
N ALA A 128 -1.67 15.84 -15.75
CA ALA A 128 -1.66 14.40 -16.00
C ALA A 128 -2.70 13.99 -17.06
N CYS A 129 -3.91 14.55 -17.00
CA CYS A 129 -4.94 14.33 -18.01
C CYS A 129 -4.48 14.80 -19.39
N ASN A 130 -3.89 15.99 -19.51
CA ASN A 130 -3.38 16.50 -20.76
C ASN A 130 -2.31 15.59 -21.37
N ASN A 131 -1.39 15.06 -20.54
CA ASN A 131 -0.37 14.10 -20.97
C ASN A 131 -0.95 12.74 -21.35
N ALA A 132 -2.08 12.36 -20.77
CA ALA A 132 -2.83 11.14 -21.12
C ALA A 132 -3.74 11.30 -22.34
N GLY A 133 -3.91 12.53 -22.88
CA GLY A 133 -4.90 12.81 -23.91
C GLY A 133 -6.36 12.74 -23.42
N GLU A 134 -6.55 12.85 -22.10
CA GLU A 134 -7.85 12.76 -21.45
C GLU A 134 -8.40 14.13 -21.07
N ARG A 135 -9.74 14.25 -21.02
CA ARG A 135 -10.39 15.47 -20.54
C ARG A 135 -10.44 15.49 -19.00
N PRO A 136 -9.94 16.56 -18.35
CA PRO A 136 -10.04 16.70 -16.89
C PRO A 136 -11.49 16.71 -16.42
N LEU A 137 -11.77 15.97 -15.36
CA LEU A 137 -13.06 16.05 -14.66
C LEU A 137 -13.12 17.30 -13.79
N THR A 138 -14.31 17.69 -13.39
CA THR A 138 -14.50 18.82 -12.47
C THR A 138 -13.87 18.56 -11.10
N SER A 139 -13.44 19.62 -10.41
CA SER A 139 -12.87 19.55 -9.06
C SER A 139 -13.79 18.84 -8.05
N ARG A 140 -15.11 18.98 -8.19
CA ARG A 140 -16.10 18.24 -7.40
C ARG A 140 -16.00 16.74 -7.63
N ARG A 141 -15.84 16.30 -8.89
CA ARG A 141 -15.69 14.88 -9.23
C ARG A 141 -14.36 14.32 -8.74
N VAL A 142 -13.27 15.07 -8.90
CA VAL A 142 -11.95 14.70 -8.37
C VAL A 142 -12.01 14.54 -6.84
N SER A 143 -12.71 15.42 -6.12
CA SER A 143 -12.93 15.27 -4.68
C SER A 143 -13.69 13.98 -4.30
N SER A 144 -14.59 13.50 -5.18
CA SER A 144 -15.26 12.21 -5.01
C SER A 144 -14.31 11.04 -5.26
N LEU A 145 -13.42 11.13 -6.27
CA LEU A 145 -12.40 10.10 -6.55
C LEU A 145 -11.39 9.99 -5.39
N ILE A 146 -10.95 11.13 -4.83
CA ILE A 146 -10.11 11.18 -3.62
C ILE A 146 -10.79 10.45 -2.45
N ARG A 147 -12.09 10.62 -2.26
CA ARG A 147 -12.82 9.89 -1.22
C ARG A 147 -12.84 8.38 -1.49
N GLY A 148 -12.99 7.97 -2.75
CA GLY A 148 -12.91 6.56 -3.14
C GLY A 148 -11.54 5.94 -2.82
N LEU A 149 -10.44 6.65 -3.10
CA LEU A 149 -9.08 6.21 -2.76
C LEU A 149 -8.84 6.15 -1.24
N ASP A 150 -9.42 7.09 -0.48
CA ASP A 150 -9.38 7.09 1.00
C ASP A 150 -10.15 5.89 1.58
N MET A 151 -11.34 5.59 1.04
CA MET A 151 -12.11 4.41 1.43
C MET A 151 -11.42 3.08 1.06
N ALA A 152 -10.63 3.07 -0.01
CA ALA A 152 -9.82 1.91 -0.41
C ALA A 152 -8.52 1.76 0.43
N GLY A 153 -8.24 2.69 1.35
CA GLY A 153 -7.05 2.66 2.20
C GLY A 153 -5.73 2.98 1.49
N ILE A 154 -5.78 3.41 0.23
CA ILE A 154 -4.58 3.75 -0.56
C ILE A 154 -4.00 5.11 -0.13
N ILE A 155 -4.85 6.02 0.30
CA ILE A 155 -4.51 7.35 0.79
C ILE A 155 -5.23 7.66 2.11
N THR A 156 -4.76 8.70 2.82
CA THR A 156 -5.55 9.36 3.88
C THR A 156 -5.96 10.74 3.40
N ALA A 157 -7.24 11.12 3.60
CA ALA A 157 -7.78 12.41 3.21
C ALA A 157 -8.52 13.07 4.39
N LYS A 158 -7.77 13.61 5.37
CA LYS A 158 -8.34 14.23 6.57
C LYS A 158 -8.85 15.63 6.25
N THR A 159 -10.11 15.91 6.58
CA THR A 159 -10.70 17.25 6.44
C THR A 159 -10.21 18.17 7.55
N THR A 160 -9.72 19.36 7.16
CA THR A 160 -9.26 20.38 8.10
C THR A 160 -10.01 21.67 7.82
N SER A 161 -10.56 22.32 8.86
CA SER A 161 -11.16 23.62 8.76
C SER A 161 -10.08 24.70 8.64
N ARG A 162 -10.22 25.63 7.68
CA ARG A 162 -9.39 26.84 7.54
C ARG A 162 -10.13 28.10 8.04
N GLY A 163 -11.07 27.94 8.97
CA GLY A 163 -11.88 29.05 9.46
C GLY A 163 -12.69 29.70 8.34
N ARG A 164 -12.55 31.04 8.15
CA ARG A 164 -13.26 31.79 7.12
C ARG A 164 -12.96 31.36 5.68
N HIS A 165 -11.86 30.65 5.45
CA HIS A 165 -11.45 30.16 4.12
C HIS A 165 -12.02 28.77 3.76
N GLY A 166 -12.98 28.26 4.55
CA GLY A 166 -13.67 27.01 4.27
C GLY A 166 -12.94 25.77 4.73
N MET A 167 -13.36 24.61 4.21
CA MET A 167 -12.80 23.30 4.54
C MET A 167 -11.81 22.88 3.46
N SER A 168 -10.64 22.39 3.87
CA SER A 168 -9.63 21.81 2.99
C SER A 168 -9.34 20.37 3.43
N LYS A 169 -8.87 19.54 2.52
CA LYS A 169 -8.37 18.22 2.86
C LYS A 169 -6.85 18.24 2.95
N ARG A 170 -6.30 17.43 3.85
CA ARG A 170 -4.88 17.07 3.89
C ARG A 170 -4.76 15.63 3.42
N ILE A 171 -4.08 15.45 2.32
CA ILE A 171 -4.00 14.19 1.59
C ILE A 171 -2.56 13.71 1.63
N ASN A 172 -2.38 12.43 2.00
CA ASN A 172 -1.09 11.73 1.94
C ASN A 172 -1.33 10.30 1.47
N THR A 173 -0.34 9.66 0.85
CA THR A 173 -0.42 8.24 0.52
C THR A 173 -0.27 7.37 1.78
N CYS A 174 -0.86 6.18 1.75
CA CYS A 174 -0.68 5.13 2.76
C CYS A 174 0.18 3.98 2.22
N LEU A 175 0.81 4.19 1.07
CA LEU A 175 1.60 3.16 0.41
C LEU A 175 2.92 2.95 1.13
N PRO A 176 3.41 1.69 1.25
CA PRO A 176 4.73 1.42 1.79
C PRO A 176 5.81 2.14 0.97
N PRO A 177 6.88 2.67 1.60
CA PRO A 177 7.92 3.43 0.89
C PRO A 177 8.64 2.64 -0.22
N SER A 178 8.71 1.32 -0.06
CA SER A 178 9.31 0.39 -1.02
C SER A 178 8.37 -0.04 -2.15
N PHE A 179 7.08 0.34 -2.09
CA PHE A 179 6.09 -0.03 -3.09
C PHE A 179 6.08 0.95 -4.27
N ASP A 180 6.37 0.46 -5.47
CA ASP A 180 6.35 1.28 -6.68
C ASP A 180 4.97 1.27 -7.36
N ALA A 181 4.08 2.11 -6.85
CA ALA A 181 2.75 2.30 -7.42
C ALA A 181 2.77 2.82 -8.88
N LEU A 182 3.81 3.56 -9.27
CA LEU A 182 3.92 4.08 -10.63
C LEU A 182 4.20 2.96 -11.62
N GLN A 183 5.04 2.00 -11.23
CA GLN A 183 5.31 0.81 -12.04
C GLN A 183 4.03 -0.04 -12.22
N VAL A 184 3.27 -0.24 -11.14
CA VAL A 184 1.99 -0.96 -11.20
C VAL A 184 1.01 -0.27 -12.14
N MET A 185 0.88 1.06 -12.07
CA MET A 185 0.01 1.82 -12.98
C MET A 185 0.45 1.72 -14.44
N ARG A 186 1.77 1.74 -14.71
CA ARG A 186 2.31 1.57 -16.06
C ARG A 186 1.97 0.20 -16.65
N SER A 187 2.11 -0.86 -15.86
CA SER A 187 1.82 -2.23 -16.29
C SER A 187 0.33 -2.43 -16.56
N ALA A 188 -0.53 -1.81 -15.75
CA ALA A 188 -1.97 -1.95 -15.85
C ALA A 188 -2.59 -1.11 -16.99
N GLU A 189 -1.96 0.02 -17.36
CA GLU A 189 -2.55 1.00 -18.27
C GLU A 189 -1.48 1.62 -19.17
N PRO A 190 -1.40 1.26 -20.46
CA PRO A 190 -0.35 1.75 -21.37
C PRO A 190 -0.27 3.28 -21.49
N VAL A 191 -1.41 3.97 -21.35
CA VAL A 191 -1.47 5.46 -21.36
C VAL A 191 -0.65 6.07 -20.23
N MET A 192 -0.51 5.37 -19.10
CA MET A 192 0.27 5.85 -17.95
C MET A 192 1.77 5.99 -18.24
N ASN A 193 2.32 5.33 -19.26
CA ASN A 193 3.73 5.49 -19.63
C ASN A 193 4.05 6.96 -19.97
N GLY A 194 3.27 7.57 -20.86
CA GLY A 194 3.45 8.98 -21.23
C GLY A 194 3.20 9.94 -20.06
N VAL A 195 2.28 9.58 -19.18
CA VAL A 195 1.99 10.38 -17.97
C VAL A 195 3.15 10.34 -16.98
N VAL A 196 3.68 9.17 -16.68
CA VAL A 196 4.74 9.00 -15.66
C VAL A 196 6.08 9.58 -16.13
N ASP A 197 6.38 9.51 -17.44
CA ASP A 197 7.64 10.01 -18.00
C ASP A 197 7.66 11.54 -18.20
N ALA A 198 6.50 12.18 -18.13
CA ALA A 198 6.39 13.62 -18.29
C ALA A 198 6.93 14.39 -17.07
N ARG A 199 7.44 15.60 -17.33
CA ARG A 199 7.91 16.51 -16.26
C ARG A 199 6.73 17.34 -15.72
N TYR A 200 6.53 17.28 -14.40
CA TYR A 200 5.51 18.06 -13.70
C TYR A 200 6.15 19.24 -12.96
N ARG A 201 5.77 20.46 -13.32
CA ARG A 201 6.14 21.67 -12.56
C ARG A 201 5.04 21.93 -11.54
N LEU A 202 5.39 21.83 -10.26
CA LEU A 202 4.46 22.18 -9.19
C LEU A 202 4.24 23.70 -9.15
N GLN A 203 2.99 24.09 -8.88
CA GLN A 203 2.72 25.47 -8.48
C GLN A 203 3.30 25.68 -7.08
N ASN A 204 4.28 26.58 -6.96
CA ASN A 204 4.86 26.95 -5.67
C ASN A 204 3.74 27.43 -4.73
N ARG A 205 3.77 26.96 -3.47
CA ARG A 205 2.95 27.57 -2.41
C ARG A 205 3.40 29.03 -2.23
N LEU A 206 2.54 29.98 -2.56
CA LEU A 206 2.68 31.39 -2.19
C LEU A 206 2.27 31.58 -0.73
#